data_cf4f3cf359f76ac25685126949a9a736
#
_entry.id   cf4f3cf359f76ac25685126949a9a736
#
_cell.length_a   1.000
_cell.length_b   1.000
_cell.length_c   1.000
_cell.angle_alpha   90.00
_cell.angle_beta   90.00
_cell.angle_gamma   90.00
#
_symmetry.space_group_name_H-M   'P 1'
#
loop_
_entity.id
_entity.type
_entity.pdbx_description
1 polymer ?
#
loop_
_entity_poly.entity_id
_entity_poly.type
_entity_poly.pdbx_seq_one_letter_code
_entity_poly.pdbx_strand_id
1 'polypeptide(L)'
;MYRYQIGIPTLEYDQFVKEHELVNVLQSSAWEEVKSDWQHEKFGAYRGDKLLATASILIKTLPLGYRMFYIPRGPVLDYKDAKLLNFVLQSIKSYARSKRAIFVIFDPSICLSQSSIKHEKIEYPENMAIIENLQRMGVRWSGKTDGMGDTIQPRIQAKIYKENFAEDKLCKSTKQAIRSSRNKGVEIQIGGYELLESFSFLMKKTEKRKDIHLRNEAYYKKLLDNFKDKAYITLATLDIAKRLRELEEQLAKNLALEESFTESTRTSKVEAQRRKKERLVEERAFLQRYLNEEKANIPLAATLSLEFGNTSVNLYAGMDDAFK
;
A
#
# COMPACT_ATOMS: atom_id res chain seq x y z
N MET A 1 3.20 38.34 10.82
CA MET A 1 4.56 37.76 10.94
C MET A 1 4.40 36.24 11.04
N TYR A 2 5.30 35.45 10.45
CA TYR A 2 5.31 33.99 10.65
C TYR A 2 6.01 33.66 11.96
N ARG A 3 5.55 32.61 12.65
CA ARG A 3 6.23 31.96 13.79
C ARG A 3 6.20 30.44 13.60
N TYR A 4 7.12 29.73 14.23
CA TYR A 4 7.06 28.27 14.26
C TYR A 4 7.09 27.76 15.70
N GLN A 5 6.62 26.54 15.87
CA GLN A 5 6.61 25.83 17.14
C GLN A 5 6.97 24.36 16.92
N ILE A 6 7.74 23.80 17.83
CA ILE A 6 8.03 22.37 17.90
C ILE A 6 7.16 21.77 19.00
N GLY A 7 6.69 20.55 18.82
CA GLY A 7 5.82 19.87 19.78
C GLY A 7 4.39 20.44 19.78
N ILE A 8 3.84 20.77 18.63
CA ILE A 8 2.43 21.21 18.55
C ILE A 8 1.48 20.08 18.95
N PRO A 9 0.27 20.40 19.46
CA PRO A 9 -0.71 19.42 19.91
C PRO A 9 -1.05 18.42 18.79
N THR A 10 -1.09 17.13 19.16
CA THR A 10 -1.36 16.04 18.19
C THR A 10 -2.69 16.21 17.47
N LEU A 11 -3.73 16.65 18.16
CA LEU A 11 -5.05 16.83 17.56
C LEU A 11 -5.03 17.93 16.48
N GLU A 12 -4.42 19.08 16.78
CA GLU A 12 -4.26 20.19 15.83
C GLU A 12 -3.43 19.76 14.62
N TYR A 13 -2.32 19.06 14.88
CA TYR A 13 -1.44 18.51 13.85
C TYR A 13 -2.18 17.57 12.91
N ASP A 14 -2.80 16.52 13.44
CA ASP A 14 -3.49 15.49 12.64
C ASP A 14 -4.67 16.07 11.87
N GLN A 15 -5.42 17.02 12.46
CA GLN A 15 -6.53 17.67 11.78
C GLN A 15 -6.03 18.46 10.58
N PHE A 16 -4.99 19.26 10.72
CA PHE A 16 -4.40 20.01 9.62
C PHE A 16 -3.95 19.08 8.48
N VAL A 17 -3.25 17.98 8.79
CA VAL A 17 -2.77 17.05 7.77
C VAL A 17 -3.93 16.33 7.08
N LYS A 18 -4.98 15.92 7.81
CA LYS A 18 -6.15 15.22 7.26
C LYS A 18 -6.93 16.08 6.27
N GLU A 19 -7.00 17.38 6.50
CA GLU A 19 -7.75 18.34 5.69
C GLU A 19 -6.94 18.89 4.51
N HIS A 20 -5.62 18.66 4.49
CA HIS A 20 -4.74 19.19 3.45
C HIS A 20 -4.71 18.30 2.20
N GLU A 21 -4.54 18.91 1.01
CA GLU A 21 -4.43 18.18 -0.27
C GLU A 21 -3.25 17.20 -0.35
N LEU A 22 -2.18 17.45 0.42
CA LEU A 22 -1.01 16.59 0.56
C LEU A 22 -1.15 15.58 1.71
N VAL A 23 -2.38 15.26 2.11
CA VAL A 23 -2.64 14.26 3.15
C VAL A 23 -1.88 12.95 2.86
N ASN A 24 -1.17 12.45 3.86
CA ASN A 24 -0.42 11.20 3.75
C ASN A 24 -0.29 10.53 5.12
N VAL A 25 -0.50 9.21 5.14
CA VAL A 25 -0.40 8.40 6.36
C VAL A 25 0.96 8.50 7.04
N LEU A 26 2.05 8.71 6.28
CA LEU A 26 3.41 8.87 6.82
C LEU A 26 3.62 10.19 7.55
N GLN A 27 2.67 11.12 7.43
CA GLN A 27 2.62 12.37 8.18
C GLN A 27 1.58 12.31 9.30
N SER A 28 1.05 11.14 9.66
CA SER A 28 0.16 11.00 10.82
C SER A 28 0.92 10.83 12.13
N SER A 29 0.34 11.24 13.24
CA SER A 29 0.87 10.96 14.57
C SER A 29 0.98 9.47 14.87
N ALA A 30 0.04 8.66 14.37
CA ALA A 30 0.08 7.21 14.50
C ALA A 30 1.32 6.60 13.83
N TRP A 31 1.78 7.17 12.70
CA TRP A 31 3.01 6.72 12.04
C TRP A 31 4.27 6.99 12.87
N GLU A 32 4.32 8.08 13.62
CA GLU A 32 5.42 8.38 14.53
C GLU A 32 5.59 7.27 15.56
N GLU A 33 4.48 6.79 16.15
CA GLU A 33 4.48 5.72 17.15
C GLU A 33 4.91 4.35 16.53
N VAL A 34 4.58 4.09 15.28
CA VAL A 34 5.10 2.92 14.55
C VAL A 34 6.62 2.99 14.42
N LYS A 35 7.18 4.20 14.29
CA LYS A 35 8.62 4.47 14.18
C LYS A 35 9.28 4.73 15.54
N SER A 36 8.83 4.09 16.59
CA SER A 36 9.28 4.27 17.97
C SER A 36 10.80 4.06 18.22
N ASP A 37 11.52 3.48 17.26
CA ASP A 37 12.98 3.39 17.23
C ASP A 37 13.68 4.70 16.80
N TRP A 38 12.92 5.69 16.33
CA TRP A 38 13.38 7.04 16.03
C TRP A 38 12.74 8.03 17.00
N GLN A 39 13.48 9.07 17.38
CA GLN A 39 12.87 10.23 18.00
C GLN A 39 12.01 10.95 16.95
N HIS A 40 10.96 11.62 17.39
CA HIS A 40 10.07 12.36 16.49
C HIS A 40 9.64 13.69 17.11
N GLU A 41 9.35 14.66 16.24
CA GLU A 41 8.89 15.99 16.60
C GLU A 41 7.83 16.49 15.63
N LYS A 42 6.78 17.10 16.16
CA LYS A 42 5.75 17.77 15.38
C LYS A 42 6.10 19.23 15.21
N PHE A 43 6.39 19.64 13.99
CA PHE A 43 6.63 21.03 13.62
C PHE A 43 5.32 21.67 13.14
N GLY A 44 5.06 22.92 13.56
CA GLY A 44 3.98 23.76 13.02
C GLY A 44 4.47 25.15 12.69
N ALA A 45 4.02 25.71 11.57
CA ALA A 45 4.24 27.11 11.19
C ALA A 45 2.92 27.88 11.13
N TYR A 46 2.90 29.04 11.72
CA TYR A 46 1.70 29.85 11.95
C TYR A 46 1.84 31.25 11.39
N ARG A 47 0.68 31.84 11.03
CA ARG A 47 0.52 33.30 10.83
C ARG A 47 -0.58 33.78 11.80
N GLY A 48 -0.21 34.56 12.82
CA GLY A 48 -1.07 34.75 13.98
C GLY A 48 -1.34 33.39 14.64
N ASP A 49 -2.61 33.06 14.83
CA ASP A 49 -3.03 31.78 15.40
C ASP A 49 -3.40 30.71 14.35
N LYS A 50 -3.33 31.06 13.07
CA LYS A 50 -3.64 30.13 11.99
C LYS A 50 -2.43 29.26 11.66
N LEU A 51 -2.58 27.95 11.81
CA LEU A 51 -1.62 26.95 11.35
C LEU A 51 -1.63 26.90 9.80
N LEU A 52 -0.46 26.98 9.18
CA LEU A 52 -0.30 27.06 7.71
C LEU A 52 0.59 25.94 7.17
N ALA A 53 1.42 25.34 8.00
CA ALA A 53 2.27 24.22 7.59
C ALA A 53 2.58 23.32 8.77
N THR A 54 2.76 22.04 8.50
CA THR A 54 3.19 21.04 9.49
C THR A 54 4.27 20.12 8.93
N ALA A 55 5.01 19.47 9.82
CA ALA A 55 5.90 18.38 9.47
C ALA A 55 6.03 17.39 10.65
N SER A 56 5.89 16.10 10.38
CA SER A 56 6.38 15.03 11.25
C SER A 56 7.86 14.82 10.93
N ILE A 57 8.71 15.10 11.89
CA ILE A 57 10.17 15.02 11.75
C ILE A 57 10.65 13.78 12.50
N LEU A 58 11.08 12.77 11.79
CA LEU A 58 11.75 11.60 12.34
C LEU A 58 13.23 11.91 12.50
N ILE A 59 13.77 11.64 13.69
CA ILE A 59 15.15 12.00 14.08
C ILE A 59 15.93 10.73 14.39
N LYS A 60 16.92 10.42 13.57
CA LYS A 60 17.84 9.30 13.79
C LYS A 60 19.13 9.80 14.39
N THR A 61 19.56 9.18 15.49
CA THR A 61 20.88 9.40 16.07
C THR A 61 21.93 8.67 15.24
N LEU A 62 23.01 9.37 14.92
CA LEU A 62 24.16 8.89 14.19
C LEU A 62 25.39 8.82 15.12
N PRO A 63 26.49 8.19 14.71
CA PRO A 63 27.74 8.19 15.50
C PRO A 63 28.17 9.60 15.92
N LEU A 64 28.90 9.69 17.03
CA LEU A 64 29.42 10.94 17.61
C LEU A 64 28.32 11.92 18.03
N GLY A 65 27.07 11.47 18.24
CA GLY A 65 25.93 12.28 18.66
C GLY A 65 25.41 13.24 17.60
N TYR A 66 25.79 13.05 16.33
CA TYR A 66 25.14 13.72 15.22
C TYR A 66 23.74 13.16 14.97
N ARG A 67 22.92 13.88 14.22
CA ARG A 67 21.55 13.48 13.89
C ARG A 67 21.28 13.61 12.40
N MET A 68 20.29 12.83 11.95
CA MET A 68 19.67 12.93 10.65
C MET A 68 18.18 13.21 10.87
N PHE A 69 17.64 14.18 10.15
CA PHE A 69 16.21 14.44 10.12
C PHE A 69 15.61 13.88 8.83
N TYR A 70 14.48 13.18 8.96
CA TYR A 70 13.71 12.70 7.82
C TYR A 70 12.24 13.13 7.97
N ILE A 71 11.69 13.73 6.93
CA ILE A 71 10.29 14.21 6.87
C ILE A 71 9.58 13.43 5.76
N PRO A 72 9.02 12.23 6.06
CA PRO A 72 8.42 11.38 5.05
C PRO A 72 7.17 12.02 4.45
N ARG A 73 7.10 12.15 3.13
CA ARG A 73 5.96 12.74 2.40
C ARG A 73 5.56 14.15 2.85
N GLY A 74 6.47 14.85 3.50
CA GLY A 74 6.29 16.22 4.00
C GLY A 74 7.47 17.11 3.64
N PRO A 75 7.49 18.34 4.20
CA PRO A 75 6.45 18.96 5.02
C PRO A 75 5.12 19.18 4.29
N VAL A 76 4.03 19.31 5.05
CA VAL A 76 2.68 19.55 4.52
C VAL A 76 2.39 21.05 4.55
N LEU A 77 2.32 21.67 3.38
CA LEU A 77 2.07 23.11 3.19
C LEU A 77 1.69 23.40 1.74
N ASP A 78 1.21 24.62 1.48
CA ASP A 78 1.09 25.12 0.12
C ASP A 78 2.49 25.47 -0.45
N TYR A 79 3.01 24.62 -1.32
CA TYR A 79 4.31 24.80 -1.99
C TYR A 79 4.34 25.98 -2.98
N LYS A 80 3.19 26.52 -3.36
CA LYS A 80 3.08 27.70 -4.24
C LYS A 80 3.28 29.01 -3.47
N ASP A 81 3.05 29.02 -2.14
CA ASP A 81 3.42 30.16 -1.29
C ASP A 81 4.94 30.15 -1.01
N ALA A 82 5.70 30.78 -1.90
CA ALA A 82 7.16 30.83 -1.78
C ALA A 82 7.66 31.48 -0.48
N LYS A 83 6.88 32.42 0.12
CA LYS A 83 7.25 33.06 1.40
C LYS A 83 7.09 32.11 2.55
N LEU A 84 5.97 31.37 2.58
CA LEU A 84 5.74 30.32 3.59
C LEU A 84 6.76 29.20 3.45
N LEU A 85 6.98 28.72 2.23
CA LEU A 85 7.96 27.66 1.91
C LEU A 85 9.36 28.03 2.42
N ASN A 86 9.84 29.24 2.09
CA ASN A 86 11.14 29.69 2.56
C ASN A 86 11.19 29.78 4.08
N PHE A 87 10.15 30.31 4.74
CA PHE A 87 10.08 30.39 6.20
C PHE A 87 10.16 29.00 6.82
N VAL A 88 9.38 28.04 6.34
CA VAL A 88 9.34 26.64 6.85
C VAL A 88 10.71 25.98 6.69
N LEU A 89 11.33 26.08 5.51
CA LEU A 89 12.65 25.48 5.26
C LEU A 89 13.74 26.08 6.17
N GLN A 90 13.77 27.41 6.33
CA GLN A 90 14.75 28.06 7.20
C GLN A 90 14.52 27.72 8.67
N SER A 91 13.27 27.60 9.11
CA SER A 91 12.91 27.21 10.48
C SER A 91 13.32 25.75 10.76
N ILE A 92 13.01 24.81 9.86
CA ILE A 92 13.44 23.40 9.98
C ILE A 92 14.97 23.31 9.98
N LYS A 93 15.65 24.03 9.10
CA LYS A 93 17.12 24.07 9.02
C LYS A 93 17.74 24.62 10.31
N SER A 94 17.20 25.68 10.87
CA SER A 94 17.65 26.26 12.15
C SER A 94 17.46 25.25 13.28
N TYR A 95 16.29 24.63 13.38
CA TYR A 95 16.00 23.61 14.37
C TYR A 95 16.92 22.39 14.22
N ALA A 96 17.12 21.91 13.02
CA ALA A 96 18.04 20.79 12.73
C ALA A 96 19.48 21.09 13.18
N ARG A 97 19.98 22.30 12.93
CA ARG A 97 21.29 22.76 13.42
C ARG A 97 21.39 22.77 14.95
N SER A 98 20.36 23.27 15.65
CA SER A 98 20.33 23.28 17.11
C SER A 98 20.37 21.88 17.72
N LYS A 99 19.93 20.88 16.96
CA LYS A 99 19.96 19.46 17.33
C LYS A 99 21.18 18.70 16.78
N ARG A 100 22.18 19.39 16.23
CA ARG A 100 23.39 18.80 15.61
C ARG A 100 23.07 17.85 14.45
N ALA A 101 22.00 18.12 13.71
CA ALA A 101 21.70 17.37 12.49
C ALA A 101 22.64 17.81 11.35
N ILE A 102 23.23 16.81 10.66
CA ILE A 102 24.15 17.04 9.54
C ILE A 102 23.42 17.19 8.21
N PHE A 103 22.21 16.66 8.10
CA PHE A 103 21.31 16.87 6.96
C PHE A 103 19.85 16.64 7.33
N VAL A 104 18.98 17.19 6.49
CA VAL A 104 17.53 16.97 6.50
C VAL A 104 17.14 16.39 5.15
N ILE A 105 16.46 15.25 5.16
CA ILE A 105 15.86 14.63 3.98
C ILE A 105 14.36 14.82 4.04
N PHE A 106 13.74 15.14 2.93
CA PHE A 106 12.29 15.17 2.79
C PHE A 106 11.87 14.80 1.36
N ASP A 107 10.69 14.22 1.21
CA ASP A 107 10.18 13.68 -0.06
C ASP A 107 8.68 13.97 -0.25
N PRO A 108 8.28 15.25 -0.36
CA PRO A 108 6.88 15.64 -0.50
C PRO A 108 6.23 15.04 -1.75
N SER A 109 4.92 14.79 -1.66
CA SER A 109 4.14 14.19 -2.75
C SER A 109 3.79 15.23 -3.84
N ILE A 110 4.80 15.88 -4.43
CA ILE A 110 4.63 16.82 -5.54
C ILE A 110 4.48 16.01 -6.83
N CYS A 111 3.28 16.02 -7.43
CA CYS A 111 2.99 15.28 -8.64
C CYS A 111 3.52 16.01 -9.87
N LEU A 112 4.47 15.44 -10.59
CA LEU A 112 5.03 16.03 -11.84
C LEU A 112 4.29 15.59 -13.08
N SER A 113 3.76 14.37 -13.07
CA SER A 113 2.93 13.83 -14.15
C SER A 113 2.05 12.71 -13.64
N GLN A 114 0.95 12.48 -14.34
CA GLN A 114 0.01 11.42 -14.09
C GLN A 114 -0.31 10.71 -15.39
N SER A 115 -0.43 9.38 -15.37
CA SER A 115 -0.88 8.60 -16.51
C SER A 115 -2.09 7.77 -16.13
N SER A 116 -3.13 7.79 -16.95
CA SER A 116 -4.27 6.88 -16.80
C SER A 116 -3.91 5.46 -17.25
N ILE A 117 -4.76 4.47 -16.91
CA ILE A 117 -4.63 3.09 -17.43
C ILE A 117 -4.70 3.06 -18.97
N LYS A 118 -5.34 4.04 -19.59
CA LYS A 118 -5.42 4.19 -21.05
C LYS A 118 -4.20 4.89 -21.65
N HIS A 119 -3.14 5.10 -20.85
CA HIS A 119 -1.89 5.78 -21.23
C HIS A 119 -2.06 7.28 -21.58
N GLU A 120 -3.17 7.89 -21.23
CA GLU A 120 -3.33 9.33 -21.31
C GLU A 120 -2.41 9.97 -20.26
N LYS A 121 -1.47 10.79 -20.70
CA LYS A 121 -0.49 11.45 -19.83
C LYS A 121 -0.86 12.91 -19.63
N ILE A 122 -0.91 13.32 -18.37
CA ILE A 122 -1.05 14.72 -17.95
C ILE A 122 0.25 15.12 -17.27
N GLU A 123 0.85 16.21 -17.70
CA GLU A 123 2.03 16.81 -17.07
C GLU A 123 1.63 18.06 -16.30
N TYR A 124 2.35 18.32 -15.21
CA TYR A 124 2.16 19.48 -14.34
C TYR A 124 3.44 20.33 -14.34
N PRO A 125 3.69 21.11 -15.43
CA PRO A 125 4.91 21.90 -15.56
C PRO A 125 5.05 22.96 -14.45
N GLU A 126 3.95 23.46 -13.91
CA GLU A 126 3.92 24.37 -12.77
C GLU A 126 4.58 23.76 -11.51
N ASN A 127 4.54 22.46 -11.36
CA ASN A 127 5.16 21.78 -10.23
C ASN A 127 6.69 21.65 -10.41
N MET A 128 7.20 21.75 -11.62
CA MET A 128 8.64 21.89 -11.85
C MET A 128 9.18 23.22 -11.29
N ALA A 129 8.41 24.30 -11.38
CA ALA A 129 8.78 25.59 -10.78
C ALA A 129 8.91 25.50 -9.26
N ILE A 130 8.12 24.63 -8.60
CA ILE A 130 8.29 24.36 -7.16
C ILE A 130 9.66 23.74 -6.89
N ILE A 131 10.09 22.76 -7.69
CA ILE A 131 11.41 22.13 -7.55
C ILE A 131 12.53 23.13 -7.75
N GLU A 132 12.43 23.97 -8.78
CA GLU A 132 13.40 25.05 -9.03
C GLU A 132 13.47 26.04 -7.87
N ASN A 133 12.33 26.40 -7.28
CA ASN A 133 12.30 27.27 -6.10
C ASN A 133 12.97 26.60 -4.89
N LEU A 134 12.72 25.32 -4.65
CA LEU A 134 13.40 24.56 -3.62
C LEU A 134 14.92 24.57 -3.82
N GLN A 135 15.39 24.37 -5.05
CA GLN A 135 16.82 24.42 -5.39
C GLN A 135 17.42 25.82 -5.18
N ARG A 136 16.72 26.90 -5.55
CA ARG A 136 17.14 28.30 -5.26
C ARG A 136 17.23 28.57 -3.75
N MET A 137 16.41 27.89 -2.94
CA MET A 137 16.46 27.96 -1.47
C MET A 137 17.54 27.07 -0.84
N GLY A 138 18.38 26.42 -1.68
CA GLY A 138 19.49 25.60 -1.24
C GLY A 138 19.15 24.11 -0.97
N VAL A 139 18.00 23.64 -1.43
CA VAL A 139 17.66 22.22 -1.40
C VAL A 139 18.33 21.50 -2.57
N ARG A 140 19.00 20.39 -2.27
CA ARG A 140 19.56 19.51 -3.31
C ARG A 140 18.51 18.49 -3.72
N TRP A 141 18.09 18.56 -4.98
CA TRP A 141 17.21 17.55 -5.55
C TRP A 141 18.02 16.38 -6.14
N SER A 142 17.66 15.15 -5.80
CA SER A 142 18.33 13.93 -6.30
C SER A 142 17.97 13.55 -7.74
N GLY A 143 17.04 14.30 -8.35
CA GLY A 143 16.58 14.00 -9.72
C GLY A 143 15.43 12.98 -9.77
N LYS A 144 15.05 12.63 -11.00
CA LYS A 144 14.12 11.53 -11.25
C LYS A 144 14.90 10.23 -11.21
N THR A 145 14.58 9.36 -10.26
CA THR A 145 15.19 8.04 -10.13
C THR A 145 14.38 7.01 -10.89
N ASP A 146 15.00 5.97 -11.42
CA ASP A 146 14.33 4.92 -12.20
C ASP A 146 14.14 3.64 -11.37
N GLY A 147 15.02 3.36 -10.42
CA GLY A 147 14.93 2.21 -9.53
C GLY A 147 14.01 2.43 -8.35
N MET A 148 13.22 1.41 -7.98
CA MET A 148 12.37 1.46 -6.77
C MET A 148 13.17 1.59 -5.48
N GLY A 149 14.43 1.15 -5.47
CA GLY A 149 15.35 1.22 -4.31
C GLY A 149 16.15 2.50 -4.21
N ASP A 150 16.09 3.40 -5.18
CA ASP A 150 16.93 4.61 -5.24
C ASP A 150 16.47 5.70 -4.27
N THR A 151 15.27 5.61 -3.76
CA THR A 151 14.66 6.57 -2.82
C THR A 151 14.04 5.86 -1.62
N ILE A 152 13.92 6.57 -0.49
CA ILE A 152 13.31 6.04 0.74
C ILE A 152 11.83 5.71 0.50
N GLN A 153 11.12 6.56 -0.26
CA GLN A 153 9.74 6.34 -0.65
C GLN A 153 9.63 6.19 -2.19
N PRO A 154 8.74 5.31 -2.68
CA PRO A 154 8.62 5.09 -4.12
C PRO A 154 8.22 6.37 -4.85
N ARG A 155 8.94 6.70 -5.93
CA ARG A 155 8.66 7.85 -6.79
C ARG A 155 7.33 7.71 -7.51
N ILE A 156 7.01 6.52 -7.99
CA ILE A 156 5.78 6.23 -8.74
C ILE A 156 4.77 5.57 -7.79
N GLN A 157 3.55 6.06 -7.81
CA GLN A 157 2.43 5.53 -7.03
C GLN A 157 1.23 5.27 -7.94
N ALA A 158 0.57 4.15 -7.76
CA ALA A 158 -0.75 3.91 -8.34
C ALA A 158 -1.82 4.47 -7.40
N LYS A 159 -2.75 5.25 -7.94
CA LYS A 159 -3.87 5.83 -7.18
C LYS A 159 -5.20 5.47 -7.83
N ILE A 160 -6.18 5.17 -6.99
CA ILE A 160 -7.58 4.99 -7.39
C ILE A 160 -8.38 6.07 -6.67
N TYR A 161 -9.11 6.87 -7.44
CA TYR A 161 -9.99 7.89 -6.89
C TYR A 161 -11.41 7.33 -6.77
N LYS A 162 -12.07 7.59 -5.62
CA LYS A 162 -13.39 7.04 -5.30
C LYS A 162 -14.44 7.37 -6.38
N GLU A 163 -14.41 8.57 -6.90
CA GLU A 163 -15.32 9.04 -7.98
C GLU A 163 -15.09 8.33 -9.33
N ASN A 164 -13.90 7.76 -9.51
CA ASN A 164 -13.53 7.03 -10.73
C ASN A 164 -13.65 5.52 -10.57
N PHE A 165 -13.85 5.02 -9.34
CA PHE A 165 -13.98 3.60 -9.07
C PHE A 165 -15.43 3.15 -9.22
N ALA A 166 -15.65 2.22 -10.15
CA ALA A 166 -16.90 1.50 -10.29
C ALA A 166 -16.61 0.11 -10.87
N GLU A 167 -17.33 -0.92 -10.43
CA GLU A 167 -17.08 -2.30 -10.86
C GLU A 167 -17.27 -2.47 -12.38
N ASP A 168 -18.21 -1.74 -12.97
CA ASP A 168 -18.47 -1.74 -14.42
C ASP A 168 -17.33 -1.11 -15.23
N LYS A 169 -16.51 -0.24 -14.63
CA LYS A 169 -15.33 0.39 -15.25
C LYS A 169 -14.07 -0.49 -15.22
N LEU A 170 -14.08 -1.58 -14.45
CA LEU A 170 -12.95 -2.52 -14.44
C LEU A 170 -12.72 -3.12 -15.83
N CYS A 171 -11.47 -3.34 -16.20
CA CYS A 171 -11.14 -3.97 -17.46
C CYS A 171 -11.65 -5.41 -17.51
N LYS A 172 -11.88 -5.92 -18.75
CA LYS A 172 -12.47 -7.23 -18.98
C LYS A 172 -11.70 -8.37 -18.29
N SER A 173 -10.37 -8.30 -18.31
CA SER A 173 -9.51 -9.30 -17.65
C SER A 173 -9.68 -9.30 -16.13
N THR A 174 -9.76 -8.13 -15.50
CA THR A 174 -10.00 -8.02 -14.05
C THR A 174 -11.37 -8.57 -13.66
N LYS A 175 -12.43 -8.23 -14.41
CA LYS A 175 -13.78 -8.79 -14.19
C LYS A 175 -13.78 -10.30 -14.30
N GLN A 176 -13.07 -10.83 -15.30
CA GLN A 176 -12.94 -12.28 -15.51
C GLN A 176 -12.19 -12.95 -14.36
N ALA A 177 -11.09 -12.34 -13.87
CA ALA A 177 -10.33 -12.86 -12.74
C ALA A 177 -11.17 -12.91 -11.48
N ILE A 178 -11.91 -11.83 -11.15
CA ILE A 178 -12.85 -11.77 -10.02
C ILE A 178 -13.90 -12.88 -10.11
N ARG A 179 -14.52 -13.04 -11.28
CA ARG A 179 -15.52 -14.10 -11.50
C ARG A 179 -14.91 -15.51 -11.35
N SER A 180 -13.71 -15.71 -11.89
CA SER A 180 -12.99 -16.97 -11.78
C SER A 180 -12.67 -17.32 -10.33
N SER A 181 -12.16 -16.37 -9.55
CA SER A 181 -11.86 -16.58 -8.13
C SER A 181 -13.11 -16.92 -7.33
N ARG A 182 -14.21 -16.19 -7.53
CA ARG A 182 -15.51 -16.49 -6.89
C ARG A 182 -16.01 -17.89 -7.24
N ASN A 183 -15.92 -18.27 -8.53
CA ASN A 183 -16.33 -19.60 -9.01
C ASN A 183 -15.46 -20.74 -8.46
N LYS A 184 -14.23 -20.45 -8.06
CA LYS A 184 -13.32 -21.40 -7.40
C LYS A 184 -13.51 -21.45 -5.89
N GLY A 185 -14.45 -20.68 -5.33
CA GLY A 185 -14.75 -20.68 -3.89
C GLY A 185 -13.80 -19.84 -3.05
N VAL A 186 -13.09 -18.87 -3.66
CA VAL A 186 -12.26 -17.92 -2.89
C VAL A 186 -13.17 -16.99 -2.09
N GLU A 187 -12.92 -16.92 -0.81
CA GLU A 187 -13.62 -16.06 0.15
C GLU A 187 -12.71 -14.92 0.61
N ILE A 188 -13.31 -13.76 0.90
CA ILE A 188 -12.57 -12.59 1.37
C ILE A 188 -12.97 -12.31 2.82
N GLN A 189 -11.98 -12.15 3.67
CA GLN A 189 -12.12 -11.74 5.06
C GLN A 189 -11.46 -10.37 5.23
N ILE A 190 -12.08 -9.50 6.01
CA ILE A 190 -11.51 -8.21 6.42
C ILE A 190 -11.49 -8.19 7.93
N GLY A 191 -10.33 -7.92 8.51
CA GLY A 191 -10.16 -7.97 9.95
C GLY A 191 -8.83 -7.37 10.42
N GLY A 192 -8.44 -7.67 11.64
CA GLY A 192 -7.27 -7.14 12.31
C GLY A 192 -6.31 -8.21 12.81
N TYR A 193 -6.22 -8.33 14.13
CA TYR A 193 -5.26 -9.24 14.79
C TYR A 193 -5.53 -10.72 14.48
N GLU A 194 -6.78 -11.11 14.33
CA GLU A 194 -7.19 -12.49 14.03
C GLU A 194 -6.66 -12.96 12.66
N LEU A 195 -6.34 -12.03 11.76
CA LEU A 195 -5.78 -12.35 10.44
C LEU A 195 -4.25 -12.15 10.36
N LEU A 196 -3.62 -11.68 11.44
CA LEU A 196 -2.21 -11.28 11.45
C LEU A 196 -1.26 -12.46 11.17
N GLU A 197 -1.52 -13.62 11.75
CA GLU A 197 -0.69 -14.84 11.52
C GLU A 197 -0.71 -15.24 10.04
N SER A 198 -1.91 -15.33 9.44
CA SER A 198 -2.07 -15.68 8.03
C SER A 198 -1.44 -14.64 7.09
N PHE A 199 -1.58 -13.36 7.43
CA PHE A 199 -0.91 -12.29 6.71
C PHE A 199 0.62 -12.42 6.79
N SER A 200 1.17 -12.61 7.98
CA SER A 200 2.61 -12.77 8.21
C SER A 200 3.18 -13.98 7.47
N PHE A 201 2.44 -15.09 7.42
CA PHE A 201 2.79 -16.27 6.64
C PHE A 201 2.94 -15.96 5.14
N LEU A 202 1.97 -15.24 4.55
CA LEU A 202 2.01 -14.84 3.14
C LEU A 202 3.15 -13.85 2.85
N MET A 203 3.45 -12.96 3.80
CA MET A 203 4.58 -12.05 3.69
C MET A 203 5.91 -12.79 3.67
N LYS A 204 6.11 -13.81 4.52
CA LYS A 204 7.30 -14.68 4.52
C LYS A 204 7.45 -15.44 3.20
N LYS A 205 6.34 -15.96 2.63
CA LYS A 205 6.37 -16.58 1.28
C LYS A 205 6.80 -15.59 0.21
N THR A 206 6.27 -14.36 0.26
CA THR A 206 6.63 -13.29 -0.68
C THR A 206 8.09 -12.86 -0.54
N GLU A 207 8.59 -12.75 0.70
CA GLU A 207 9.99 -12.45 1.01
C GLU A 207 10.94 -13.48 0.38
N LYS A 208 10.69 -14.76 0.64
CA LYS A 208 11.47 -15.88 0.08
C LYS A 208 11.47 -15.88 -1.45
N ARG A 209 10.30 -15.67 -2.07
CA ARG A 209 10.18 -15.68 -3.53
C ARG A 209 10.93 -14.54 -4.22
N LYS A 210 10.87 -13.33 -3.63
CA LYS A 210 11.46 -12.13 -4.22
C LYS A 210 12.90 -11.89 -3.80
N ASP A 211 13.42 -12.73 -2.91
CA ASP A 211 14.75 -12.58 -2.31
C ASP A 211 14.97 -11.16 -1.73
N ILE A 212 14.03 -10.70 -0.93
CA ILE A 212 14.03 -9.39 -0.28
C ILE A 212 13.78 -9.54 1.21
N HIS A 213 14.23 -8.57 2.01
CA HIS A 213 13.90 -8.50 3.43
C HIS A 213 12.67 -7.63 3.67
N LEU A 214 11.61 -8.24 4.19
CA LEU A 214 10.39 -7.56 4.60
C LEU A 214 10.35 -7.36 6.12
N ARG A 215 9.32 -6.70 6.60
CA ARG A 215 9.07 -6.53 8.04
C ARG A 215 8.55 -7.83 8.66
N ASN A 216 8.80 -7.99 9.95
CA ASN A 216 8.31 -9.12 10.71
C ASN A 216 6.90 -8.88 11.28
N GLU A 217 6.30 -9.92 11.83
CA GLU A 217 4.96 -9.88 12.43
C GLU A 217 4.83 -8.83 13.53
N ALA A 218 5.86 -8.68 14.39
CA ALA A 218 5.85 -7.66 15.43
C ALA A 218 5.72 -6.23 14.87
N TYR A 219 6.30 -5.97 13.69
CA TYR A 219 6.11 -4.69 13.02
C TYR A 219 4.69 -4.52 12.46
N TYR A 220 4.12 -5.57 11.88
CA TYR A 220 2.72 -5.53 11.40
C TYR A 220 1.75 -5.35 12.56
N LYS A 221 2.03 -5.99 13.70
CA LYS A 221 1.27 -5.78 14.94
C LYS A 221 1.33 -4.32 15.39
N LYS A 222 2.51 -3.67 15.36
CA LYS A 222 2.61 -2.23 15.69
C LYS A 222 1.73 -1.35 14.79
N LEU A 223 1.55 -1.70 13.52
CA LEU A 223 0.63 -0.95 12.64
C LEU A 223 -0.81 -1.08 13.13
N LEU A 224 -1.25 -2.29 13.46
CA LEU A 224 -2.60 -2.52 14.01
C LEU A 224 -2.78 -1.82 15.35
N ASP A 225 -1.78 -1.89 16.25
CA ASP A 225 -1.82 -1.25 17.57
C ASP A 225 -2.02 0.28 17.48
N ASN A 226 -1.29 0.93 16.58
CA ASN A 226 -1.25 2.39 16.50
C ASN A 226 -2.33 3.00 15.62
N PHE A 227 -2.75 2.29 14.56
CA PHE A 227 -3.82 2.75 13.67
C PHE A 227 -5.20 2.24 14.08
N LYS A 228 -5.29 1.21 14.93
CA LYS A 228 -6.55 0.67 15.48
C LYS A 228 -7.56 0.32 14.38
N ASP A 229 -8.76 0.89 14.44
CA ASP A 229 -9.84 0.74 13.44
C ASP A 229 -9.50 1.28 12.04
N LYS A 230 -8.39 2.00 11.92
CA LYS A 230 -7.85 2.54 10.67
C LYS A 230 -6.77 1.66 10.04
N ALA A 231 -6.48 0.49 10.63
CA ALA A 231 -5.59 -0.53 10.07
C ALA A 231 -6.36 -1.83 9.92
N TYR A 232 -6.34 -2.42 8.74
CA TYR A 232 -7.03 -3.68 8.50
C TYR A 232 -6.26 -4.56 7.51
N ILE A 233 -6.48 -5.87 7.68
CA ILE A 233 -5.98 -6.90 6.78
C ILE A 233 -7.15 -7.38 5.93
N THR A 234 -6.96 -7.40 4.61
CA THR A 234 -7.85 -8.09 3.69
C THR A 234 -7.18 -9.39 3.30
N LEU A 235 -7.83 -10.53 3.56
CA LEU A 235 -7.31 -11.87 3.35
C LEU A 235 -8.21 -12.64 2.39
N ALA A 236 -7.64 -13.18 1.33
CA ALA A 236 -8.28 -14.14 0.45
C ALA A 236 -7.94 -15.56 0.91
N THR A 237 -8.95 -16.39 1.11
CA THR A 237 -8.83 -17.77 1.58
C THR A 237 -9.57 -18.74 0.67
N LEU A 238 -9.20 -20.02 0.75
CA LEU A 238 -9.88 -21.12 0.08
C LEU A 238 -10.11 -22.27 1.08
N ASP A 239 -11.36 -22.67 1.27
CA ASP A 239 -11.72 -23.92 1.96
C ASP A 239 -11.51 -25.09 0.98
N ILE A 240 -10.40 -25.82 1.19
CA ILE A 240 -10.00 -26.92 0.31
C ILE A 240 -10.98 -28.07 0.36
N ALA A 241 -11.47 -28.43 1.56
CA ALA A 241 -12.40 -29.54 1.69
C ALA A 241 -13.72 -29.27 0.97
N LYS A 242 -14.25 -28.05 1.10
CA LYS A 242 -15.44 -27.60 0.37
C LYS A 242 -15.18 -27.62 -1.13
N ARG A 243 -14.05 -27.06 -1.57
CA ARG A 243 -13.71 -27.01 -3.00
C ARG A 243 -13.53 -28.40 -3.62
N LEU A 244 -12.92 -29.34 -2.91
CA LEU A 244 -12.78 -30.71 -3.38
C LEU A 244 -14.14 -31.39 -3.56
N ARG A 245 -15.08 -31.22 -2.63
CA ARG A 245 -16.46 -31.73 -2.80
C ARG A 245 -17.15 -31.14 -4.03
N GLU A 246 -17.03 -29.83 -4.24
CA GLU A 246 -17.57 -29.18 -5.44
C GLU A 246 -16.96 -29.70 -6.73
N LEU A 247 -15.66 -29.99 -6.75
CA LEU A 247 -14.97 -30.58 -7.90
C LEU A 247 -15.44 -32.00 -8.19
N GLU A 248 -15.67 -32.81 -7.16
CA GLU A 248 -16.22 -34.18 -7.30
C GLU A 248 -17.63 -34.14 -7.89
N GLU A 249 -18.50 -33.25 -7.43
CA GLU A 249 -19.82 -33.05 -8.02
C GLU A 249 -19.74 -32.59 -9.48
N GLN A 250 -18.82 -31.67 -9.79
CA GLN A 250 -18.63 -31.20 -11.17
C GLN A 250 -18.09 -32.32 -12.08
N LEU A 251 -17.20 -33.17 -11.57
CA LEU A 251 -16.68 -34.32 -12.32
C LEU A 251 -17.79 -35.34 -12.57
N ALA A 252 -18.64 -35.66 -11.58
CA ALA A 252 -19.76 -36.56 -11.74
C ALA A 252 -20.74 -36.05 -12.82
N LYS A 253 -21.09 -34.76 -12.78
CA LYS A 253 -21.94 -34.13 -13.80
C LYS A 253 -21.29 -34.13 -15.19
N ASN A 254 -19.96 -34.00 -15.26
CA ASN A 254 -19.22 -34.05 -16.50
C ASN A 254 -19.25 -35.43 -17.11
N LEU A 255 -19.05 -36.49 -16.29
CA LEU A 255 -19.12 -37.89 -16.73
C LEU A 255 -20.53 -38.26 -17.26
N ALA A 256 -21.57 -37.92 -16.52
CA ALA A 256 -22.95 -38.17 -16.94
C ALA A 256 -23.28 -37.49 -18.28
N LEU A 257 -22.71 -36.29 -18.52
CA LEU A 257 -22.88 -35.61 -19.79
C LEU A 257 -22.09 -36.30 -20.92
N GLU A 258 -20.87 -36.80 -20.65
CA GLU A 258 -20.09 -37.58 -21.65
C GLU A 258 -20.82 -38.86 -22.02
N GLU A 259 -21.44 -39.58 -21.11
CA GLU A 259 -22.24 -40.79 -21.33
C GLU A 259 -23.49 -40.51 -22.23
N SER A 260 -24.00 -39.29 -22.18
CA SER A 260 -25.16 -38.88 -23.02
C SER A 260 -24.79 -38.56 -24.46
N PHE A 261 -23.51 -38.55 -24.82
CA PHE A 261 -23.08 -38.26 -26.19
C PHE A 261 -23.35 -39.43 -27.12
N THR A 262 -23.77 -39.11 -28.34
CA THR A 262 -24.04 -40.05 -29.40
C THR A 262 -23.09 -39.79 -30.58
N GLU A 263 -23.07 -40.70 -31.58
CA GLU A 263 -22.27 -40.52 -32.80
C GLU A 263 -22.59 -39.21 -33.54
N SER A 264 -23.82 -38.68 -33.36
CA SER A 264 -24.23 -37.40 -33.94
C SER A 264 -23.77 -36.17 -33.15
N THR A 265 -23.13 -36.33 -31.99
CA THR A 265 -22.65 -35.24 -31.18
C THR A 265 -21.46 -34.52 -31.85
N ARG A 266 -21.55 -33.20 -31.97
CA ARG A 266 -20.49 -32.40 -32.62
C ARG A 266 -19.15 -32.61 -31.94
N THR A 267 -18.09 -32.90 -32.70
CA THR A 267 -16.74 -33.14 -32.21
C THR A 267 -16.22 -32.01 -31.31
N SER A 268 -16.53 -30.74 -31.65
CA SER A 268 -16.16 -29.60 -30.85
C SER A 268 -16.78 -29.60 -29.45
N LYS A 269 -17.99 -30.16 -29.28
CA LYS A 269 -18.65 -30.31 -27.97
C LYS A 269 -17.98 -31.40 -27.15
N VAL A 270 -17.63 -32.52 -27.79
CA VAL A 270 -16.91 -33.63 -27.15
C VAL A 270 -15.54 -33.16 -26.62
N GLU A 271 -14.78 -32.49 -27.51
CA GLU A 271 -13.47 -31.94 -27.13
C GLU A 271 -13.55 -30.90 -26.00
N ALA A 272 -14.52 -29.98 -26.03
CA ALA A 272 -14.72 -29.00 -25.00
C ALA A 272 -15.02 -29.67 -23.63
N GLN A 273 -15.83 -30.73 -23.64
CA GLN A 273 -16.16 -31.50 -22.43
C GLN A 273 -14.94 -32.24 -21.87
N ARG A 274 -14.16 -32.88 -22.76
CA ARG A 274 -12.91 -33.54 -22.38
C ARG A 274 -11.91 -32.55 -21.74
N ARG A 275 -11.69 -31.40 -22.37
CA ARG A 275 -10.81 -30.34 -21.80
C ARG A 275 -11.29 -29.85 -20.43
N LYS A 276 -12.62 -29.75 -20.25
CA LYS A 276 -13.21 -29.39 -18.95
C LYS A 276 -12.90 -30.46 -17.89
N LYS A 277 -13.06 -31.74 -18.22
CA LYS A 277 -12.74 -32.87 -17.33
C LYS A 277 -11.26 -32.87 -16.93
N GLU A 278 -10.36 -32.73 -17.90
CA GLU A 278 -8.91 -32.67 -17.65
C GLU A 278 -8.59 -31.57 -16.62
N ARG A 279 -9.11 -30.36 -16.80
CA ARG A 279 -8.91 -29.24 -15.86
C ARG A 279 -9.45 -29.55 -14.45
N LEU A 280 -10.63 -30.16 -14.34
CA LEU A 280 -11.21 -30.51 -13.05
C LEU A 280 -10.38 -31.58 -12.32
N VAL A 281 -9.85 -32.58 -13.05
CA VAL A 281 -8.97 -33.61 -12.53
C VAL A 281 -7.64 -33.01 -12.06
N GLU A 282 -7.05 -32.13 -12.85
CA GLU A 282 -5.81 -31.44 -12.52
C GLU A 282 -5.98 -30.56 -11.25
N GLU A 283 -7.06 -29.76 -11.20
CA GLU A 283 -7.37 -28.92 -10.03
C GLU A 283 -7.58 -29.77 -8.79
N ARG A 284 -8.33 -30.90 -8.87
CA ARG A 284 -8.53 -31.82 -7.77
C ARG A 284 -7.21 -32.41 -7.28
N ALA A 285 -6.37 -32.93 -8.18
CA ALA A 285 -5.08 -33.51 -7.83
C ALA A 285 -4.12 -32.48 -7.22
N PHE A 286 -4.18 -31.23 -7.66
CA PHE A 286 -3.44 -30.13 -7.07
C PHE A 286 -3.91 -29.87 -5.63
N LEU A 287 -5.21 -29.70 -5.41
CA LEU A 287 -5.76 -29.38 -4.09
C LEU A 287 -5.62 -30.52 -3.08
N GLN A 288 -5.69 -31.79 -3.52
CA GLN A 288 -5.49 -32.95 -2.66
C GLN A 288 -4.13 -32.95 -1.95
N ARG A 289 -3.10 -32.34 -2.55
CA ARG A 289 -1.78 -32.18 -1.90
C ARG A 289 -1.80 -31.27 -0.69
N TYR A 290 -2.75 -30.34 -0.61
CA TYR A 290 -2.90 -29.38 0.49
C TYR A 290 -3.91 -29.83 1.55
N LEU A 291 -4.74 -30.85 1.26
CA LEU A 291 -5.72 -31.36 2.22
C LEU A 291 -5.07 -32.02 3.45
N ASN A 292 -3.83 -32.50 3.32
CA ASN A 292 -3.07 -33.14 4.42
C ASN A 292 -2.37 -32.12 5.33
N GLU A 293 -2.48 -30.82 5.05
CA GLU A 293 -2.04 -29.77 5.95
C GLU A 293 -3.18 -29.44 6.93
N GLU A 294 -2.87 -29.31 8.21
CA GLU A 294 -3.82 -29.22 9.36
C GLU A 294 -4.84 -28.06 9.29
N LYS A 295 -4.87 -27.28 8.22
CA LYS A 295 -5.72 -26.08 8.08
C LYS A 295 -6.81 -26.28 7.02
N ALA A 296 -8.08 -26.23 7.45
CA ALA A 296 -9.23 -26.28 6.54
C ALA A 296 -9.24 -25.13 5.53
N ASN A 297 -8.85 -23.93 5.95
CA ASN A 297 -8.79 -22.73 5.12
C ASN A 297 -7.34 -22.34 4.85
N ILE A 298 -6.97 -22.29 3.57
CA ILE A 298 -5.64 -21.87 3.13
C ILE A 298 -5.63 -20.41 2.78
N PRO A 299 -4.70 -19.60 3.33
CA PRO A 299 -4.49 -18.21 2.94
C PRO A 299 -3.82 -18.16 1.55
N LEU A 300 -4.43 -17.42 0.61
CA LEU A 300 -3.98 -17.30 -0.77
C LEU A 300 -3.23 -16.00 -1.02
N ALA A 301 -3.82 -14.90 -0.61
CA ALA A 301 -3.28 -13.55 -0.77
C ALA A 301 -3.82 -12.64 0.33
N ALA A 302 -3.03 -11.65 0.71
CA ALA A 302 -3.46 -10.66 1.68
C ALA A 302 -2.84 -9.29 1.44
N THR A 303 -3.54 -8.25 1.91
CA THR A 303 -3.02 -6.88 1.99
C THR A 303 -3.21 -6.35 3.39
N LEU A 304 -2.28 -5.50 3.85
CA LEU A 304 -2.44 -4.67 5.04
C LEU A 304 -2.58 -3.22 4.59
N SER A 305 -3.70 -2.62 4.95
CA SER A 305 -4.09 -1.26 4.56
C SER A 305 -4.18 -0.34 5.76
N LEU A 306 -3.86 0.92 5.55
CA LEU A 306 -3.97 1.99 6.54
C LEU A 306 -4.83 3.12 6.00
N GLU A 307 -5.70 3.67 6.85
CA GLU A 307 -6.52 4.85 6.53
C GLU A 307 -6.08 6.06 7.33
N PHE A 308 -6.02 7.20 6.65
CA PHE A 308 -5.76 8.49 7.29
C PHE A 308 -6.37 9.63 6.46
N GLY A 309 -7.19 10.48 7.11
CA GLY A 309 -7.98 11.49 6.42
C GLY A 309 -8.93 10.84 5.41
N ASN A 310 -8.88 11.28 4.17
CA ASN A 310 -9.67 10.76 3.06
C ASN A 310 -8.92 9.74 2.20
N THR A 311 -7.80 9.20 2.68
CA THR A 311 -6.96 8.27 1.92
C THR A 311 -6.84 6.91 2.59
N SER A 312 -6.78 5.86 1.77
CA SER A 312 -6.40 4.50 2.18
C SER A 312 -5.20 4.04 1.38
N VAL A 313 -4.22 3.44 2.04
CA VAL A 313 -2.97 2.98 1.42
C VAL A 313 -2.79 1.50 1.67
N ASN A 314 -2.68 0.70 0.61
CA ASN A 314 -2.19 -0.67 0.70
C ASN A 314 -0.68 -0.63 0.95
N LEU A 315 -0.29 -0.82 2.22
CA LEU A 315 1.10 -0.67 2.63
C LEU A 315 1.93 -1.93 2.34
N TYR A 316 1.33 -3.09 2.53
CA TYR A 316 1.95 -4.40 2.30
C TYR A 316 0.98 -5.33 1.59
N ALA A 317 1.52 -6.16 0.72
CA ALA A 317 0.77 -7.21 0.03
C ALA A 317 1.62 -8.47 -0.10
N GLY A 318 1.03 -9.61 0.19
CA GLY A 318 1.66 -10.92 0.08
C GLY A 318 0.73 -11.93 -0.59
N MET A 319 1.31 -12.95 -1.24
CA MET A 319 0.55 -14.02 -1.86
C MET A 319 1.34 -15.34 -1.86
N ASP A 320 0.60 -16.43 -1.94
CA ASP A 320 1.15 -17.75 -2.24
C ASP A 320 1.10 -18.01 -3.75
N ASP A 321 2.27 -18.08 -4.38
CA ASP A 321 2.37 -18.31 -5.84
C ASP A 321 1.90 -19.69 -6.28
N ALA A 322 1.82 -20.66 -5.37
CA ALA A 322 1.30 -21.98 -5.71
C ALA A 322 -0.16 -21.92 -6.20
N PHE A 323 -0.90 -20.89 -5.78
CA PHE A 323 -2.32 -20.67 -6.13
C PHE A 323 -2.54 -19.56 -7.18
N LYS A 324 -1.54 -19.20 -7.93
CA LYS A 324 -1.59 -18.12 -8.94
C LYS A 324 -2.40 -18.48 -10.19
#